data_c6b905cb137a681da4b44957a40f8fd3
#
_entry.id   c6b905cb137a681da4b44957a40f8fd3
#
_cell.length_a   1.000
_cell.length_b   1.000
_cell.length_c   1.000
_cell.angle_alpha   90.00
_cell.angle_beta   90.00
_cell.angle_gamma   90.00
#
_symmetry.space_group_name_H-M   'P 1'
#
loop_
_entity.id
_entity.type
_entity.pdbx_description
1 polymer ?
#
loop_
_entity_poly.entity_id
_entity_poly.type
_entity_poly.pdbx_seq_one_letter_code
_entity_poly.pdbx_strand_id
1 'polypeptide(L)'
;MSAEVQTILRKADAVCFDVDSTVIQEEGIDELAKFCNKGSEVSSLTAKAMTGSMTFQESLKLRLGIIQPTLTQIRDFVTTKPPTLTPGVKKLVGLLQSRNVPVYLISGGFKSIIAPIAAQLNIPYDHIFANRLKFYYTGEHAGFDDSEPTSKSGGKAVVVDSLKKRHNYKNLVLIGDGATDLEASPPADAFIG
;
A
#
# COMPACT_ATOMS: atom_id res chain seq x y z
N MET A 1 16.63 7.84 -13.44
CA MET A 1 16.71 6.35 -13.48
C MET A 1 18.00 5.92 -14.14
N SER A 2 18.84 5.10 -13.47
CA SER A 2 20.10 4.60 -14.03
C SER A 2 19.86 3.63 -15.20
N ALA A 3 20.89 3.44 -16.07
CA ALA A 3 20.79 2.48 -17.19
C ALA A 3 20.58 1.04 -16.70
N GLU A 4 21.14 0.69 -15.55
CA GLU A 4 20.97 -0.60 -14.90
C GLU A 4 19.50 -0.84 -14.49
N VAL A 5 18.88 0.09 -13.77
CA VAL A 5 17.46 0.02 -13.36
C VAL A 5 16.54 -0.06 -14.58
N GLN A 6 16.82 0.70 -15.65
CA GLN A 6 16.08 0.59 -16.90
C GLN A 6 16.16 -0.80 -17.52
N THR A 7 17.33 -1.43 -17.45
CA THR A 7 17.57 -2.79 -17.96
C THR A 7 16.80 -3.82 -17.14
N ILE A 8 16.81 -3.71 -15.81
CA ILE A 8 16.05 -4.60 -14.92
C ILE A 8 14.55 -4.44 -15.18
N LEU A 9 14.03 -3.21 -15.26
CA LEU A 9 12.61 -2.95 -15.55
C LEU A 9 12.17 -3.52 -16.91
N ARG A 10 13.02 -3.42 -17.93
CA ARG A 10 12.73 -4.01 -19.25
C ARG A 10 12.65 -5.54 -19.22
N LYS A 11 13.36 -6.18 -18.30
CA LYS A 11 13.41 -7.63 -18.10
C LYS A 11 12.62 -8.09 -16.87
N ALA A 12 11.79 -7.21 -16.30
CA ALA A 12 11.07 -7.52 -15.07
C ALA A 12 10.18 -8.74 -15.21
N ASP A 13 10.31 -9.67 -14.29
CA ASP A 13 9.44 -10.83 -14.14
C ASP A 13 8.16 -10.44 -13.39
N ALA A 14 8.24 -9.42 -12.53
CA ALA A 14 7.13 -8.86 -11.77
C ALA A 14 7.43 -7.41 -11.38
N VAL A 15 6.38 -6.60 -11.20
CA VAL A 15 6.49 -5.24 -10.67
C VAL A 15 5.54 -5.08 -9.49
N CYS A 16 6.09 -4.61 -8.37
CA CYS A 16 5.34 -4.25 -7.18
C CYS A 16 5.24 -2.73 -7.09
N PHE A 17 4.07 -2.23 -6.73
CA PHE A 17 3.84 -0.81 -6.48
C PHE A 17 3.43 -0.60 -5.03
N ASP A 18 3.98 0.43 -4.41
CA ASP A 18 3.29 1.08 -3.31
C ASP A 18 2.00 1.73 -3.79
N VAL A 19 1.09 2.07 -2.88
CA VAL A 19 -0.22 2.63 -3.25
C VAL A 19 -0.32 4.11 -2.90
N ASP A 20 -0.19 4.45 -1.62
CA ASP A 20 -0.30 5.82 -1.13
C ASP A 20 0.82 6.68 -1.73
N SER A 21 0.52 7.86 -2.23
CA SER A 21 1.47 8.78 -2.89
C SER A 21 2.24 8.18 -4.10
N THR A 22 1.92 6.95 -4.52
CA THR A 22 2.52 6.26 -5.66
C THR A 22 1.49 5.89 -6.73
N VAL A 23 0.60 4.93 -6.49
CA VAL A 23 -0.50 4.57 -7.40
C VAL A 23 -1.63 5.59 -7.35
N ILE A 24 -1.89 6.12 -6.17
CA ILE A 24 -2.81 7.24 -5.91
C ILE A 24 -2.02 8.45 -5.42
N GLN A 25 -2.63 9.64 -5.53
CA GLN A 25 -1.99 10.89 -5.12
C GLN A 25 -2.14 11.16 -3.62
N GLU A 26 -3.10 10.52 -2.97
CA GLU A 26 -3.49 10.74 -1.59
C GLU A 26 -2.82 9.73 -0.64
N GLU A 27 -2.86 10.07 0.66
CA GLU A 27 -2.58 9.18 1.78
C GLU A 27 -3.90 8.59 2.31
N GLY A 28 -4.16 7.31 2.07
CA GLY A 28 -5.45 6.68 2.34
C GLY A 28 -5.93 6.78 3.78
N ILE A 29 -5.03 6.65 4.77
CA ILE A 29 -5.39 6.77 6.18
C ILE A 29 -5.74 8.21 6.58
N ASP A 30 -5.09 9.22 5.99
CA ASP A 30 -5.35 10.61 6.28
C ASP A 30 -6.69 11.05 5.67
N GLU A 31 -7.00 10.58 4.45
CA GLU A 31 -8.30 10.83 3.83
C GLU A 31 -9.44 10.13 4.59
N LEU A 32 -9.22 8.90 5.07
CA LEU A 32 -10.17 8.21 5.96
C LEU A 32 -10.38 9.00 7.27
N ALA A 33 -9.31 9.50 7.87
CA ALA A 33 -9.41 10.33 9.08
C ALA A 33 -10.23 11.60 8.85
N LYS A 34 -10.00 12.31 7.72
CA LYS A 34 -10.80 13.48 7.34
C LYS A 34 -12.27 13.11 7.14
N PHE A 35 -12.56 12.00 6.47
CA PHE A 35 -13.91 11.50 6.27
C PHE A 35 -14.64 11.20 7.59
N CYS A 36 -13.92 10.66 8.56
CA CYS A 36 -14.43 10.38 9.92
C CYS A 36 -14.39 11.60 10.86
N ASN A 37 -14.12 12.82 10.37
CA ASN A 37 -13.98 14.06 11.14
C ASN A 37 -12.87 13.98 12.23
N LYS A 38 -11.79 13.23 11.95
CA LYS A 38 -10.63 13.00 12.82
C LYS A 38 -9.31 13.50 12.21
N GLY A 39 -9.35 14.23 11.11
CA GLY A 39 -8.17 14.65 10.37
C GLY A 39 -7.16 15.44 11.19
N SER A 40 -7.60 16.42 11.99
CA SER A 40 -6.71 17.25 12.81
C SER A 40 -6.01 16.46 13.93
N GLU A 41 -6.75 15.52 14.55
CA GLU A 41 -6.22 14.67 15.61
C GLU A 41 -5.14 13.72 15.06
N VAL A 42 -5.40 13.11 13.90
CA VAL A 42 -4.48 12.17 13.24
C VAL A 42 -3.25 12.91 12.69
N SER A 43 -3.39 14.07 12.05
CA SER A 43 -2.25 14.82 11.51
C SER A 43 -1.28 15.26 12.62
N SER A 44 -1.79 15.65 13.78
CA SER A 44 -0.97 15.98 14.94
C SER A 44 -0.15 14.78 15.44
N LEU A 45 -0.71 13.58 15.36
CA LEU A 45 -0.01 12.34 15.72
C LEU A 45 1.03 11.95 14.67
N THR A 46 0.71 12.09 13.38
CA THR A 46 1.64 11.81 12.27
C THR A 46 2.90 12.68 12.39
N ALA A 47 2.74 13.97 12.66
CA ALA A 47 3.87 14.88 12.89
C ALA A 47 4.77 14.43 14.06
N LYS A 48 4.20 13.90 15.15
CA LYS A 48 4.97 13.35 16.28
C LYS A 48 5.66 12.01 15.91
N ALA A 49 5.00 11.14 15.14
CA ALA A 49 5.57 9.88 14.72
C ALA A 49 6.80 10.06 13.80
N MET A 50 6.79 11.10 12.94
CA MET A 50 7.92 11.44 12.05
C MET A 50 9.20 11.84 12.79
N THR A 51 9.14 12.12 14.10
CA THR A 51 10.35 12.38 14.92
C THR A 51 11.15 11.12 15.28
N GLY A 52 10.77 9.95 14.77
CA GLY A 52 11.53 8.69 14.89
C GLY A 52 11.37 7.94 16.22
N SER A 53 10.45 8.34 17.08
CA SER A 53 10.24 7.73 18.41
C SER A 53 9.24 6.55 18.42
N MET A 54 8.70 6.15 17.26
CA MET A 54 7.57 5.22 17.18
C MET A 54 7.72 4.27 15.98
N THR A 55 7.40 3.00 16.18
CA THR A 55 7.35 2.02 15.09
C THR A 55 6.14 2.26 14.18
N PHE A 56 6.20 1.76 12.94
CA PHE A 56 5.08 1.83 12.00
C PHE A 56 3.80 1.22 12.60
N GLN A 57 3.91 0.05 13.24
CA GLN A 57 2.76 -0.65 13.84
C GLN A 57 2.14 0.14 15.00
N GLU A 58 2.94 0.74 15.86
CA GLU A 58 2.45 1.61 16.94
C GLU A 58 1.72 2.83 16.38
N SER A 59 2.32 3.49 15.38
CA SER A 59 1.71 4.62 14.70
C SER A 59 0.36 4.24 14.05
N LEU A 60 0.30 3.11 13.36
CA LEU A 60 -0.92 2.59 12.75
C LEU A 60 -2.01 2.33 13.80
N LYS A 61 -1.64 1.67 14.91
CA LYS A 61 -2.55 1.36 16.02
C LYS A 61 -3.13 2.63 16.66
N LEU A 62 -2.27 3.62 16.90
CA LEU A 62 -2.70 4.89 17.51
C LEU A 62 -3.61 5.69 16.58
N ARG A 63 -3.27 5.80 15.28
CA ARG A 63 -4.12 6.48 14.29
C ARG A 63 -5.48 5.81 14.17
N LEU A 64 -5.53 4.48 14.09
CA LEU A 64 -6.79 3.74 14.08
C LEU A 64 -7.57 3.85 15.38
N GLY A 65 -6.89 3.93 16.53
CA GLY A 65 -7.51 4.18 17.82
C GLY A 65 -8.21 5.55 17.94
N ILE A 66 -7.74 6.55 17.16
CA ILE A 66 -8.39 7.86 17.04
C ILE A 66 -9.55 7.81 16.04
N ILE A 67 -9.33 7.23 14.87
CA ILE A 67 -10.32 7.22 13.78
C ILE A 67 -11.51 6.34 14.13
N GLN A 68 -11.26 5.12 14.63
CA GLN A 68 -12.25 4.08 14.94
C GLN A 68 -13.33 3.93 13.86
N PRO A 69 -12.94 3.71 12.59
CA PRO A 69 -13.89 3.72 11.50
C PRO A 69 -14.83 2.51 11.58
N THR A 70 -16.13 2.73 11.50
CA THR A 70 -17.10 1.63 11.39
C THR A 70 -17.06 1.00 9.98
N LEU A 71 -17.56 -0.24 9.86
CA LEU A 71 -17.70 -0.91 8.57
C LEU A 71 -18.54 -0.09 7.58
N THR A 72 -19.60 0.56 8.05
CA THR A 72 -20.43 1.45 7.23
C THR A 72 -19.61 2.64 6.73
N GLN A 73 -18.86 3.30 7.61
CA GLN A 73 -18.00 4.43 7.19
C GLN A 73 -16.94 4.01 6.16
N ILE A 74 -16.35 2.81 6.28
CA ILE A 74 -15.42 2.31 5.24
C ILE A 74 -16.14 2.14 3.89
N ARG A 75 -17.34 1.56 3.87
CA ARG A 75 -18.15 1.39 2.64
C ARG A 75 -18.49 2.74 2.02
N ASP A 76 -18.95 3.68 2.83
CA ASP A 76 -19.34 5.03 2.39
C ASP A 76 -18.11 5.79 1.87
N PHE A 77 -16.99 5.72 2.57
CA PHE A 77 -15.72 6.33 2.15
C PHE A 77 -15.30 5.84 0.77
N VAL A 78 -15.20 4.52 0.58
CA VAL A 78 -14.80 3.91 -0.69
C VAL A 78 -15.73 4.29 -1.85
N THR A 79 -17.04 4.45 -1.56
CA THR A 79 -18.04 4.77 -2.58
C THR A 79 -18.08 6.25 -2.93
N THR A 80 -17.93 7.14 -1.93
CA THR A 80 -18.14 8.59 -2.09
C THR A 80 -16.84 9.38 -2.26
N LYS A 81 -15.71 8.80 -1.91
CA LYS A 81 -14.39 9.43 -1.98
C LYS A 81 -13.39 8.56 -2.73
N PRO A 82 -13.64 8.27 -4.03
CA PRO A 82 -12.68 7.50 -4.81
C PRO A 82 -11.35 8.28 -4.91
N PRO A 83 -10.20 7.63 -4.65
CA PRO A 83 -8.91 8.31 -4.75
C PRO A 83 -8.54 8.63 -6.20
N THR A 84 -7.65 9.61 -6.36
CA THR A 84 -7.16 10.07 -7.65
C THR A 84 -5.95 9.22 -8.08
N LEU A 85 -6.06 8.51 -9.19
CA LEU A 85 -4.92 7.79 -9.74
C LEU A 85 -3.80 8.77 -10.15
N THR A 86 -2.58 8.40 -9.83
CA THR A 86 -1.39 9.14 -10.27
C THR A 86 -1.34 9.19 -11.80
N PRO A 87 -1.07 10.37 -12.41
CA PRO A 87 -1.02 10.50 -13.86
C PRO A 87 -0.04 9.49 -14.49
N GLY A 88 -0.51 8.74 -15.47
CA GLY A 88 0.29 7.73 -16.18
C GLY A 88 0.29 6.34 -15.58
N VAL A 89 -0.11 6.14 -14.31
CA VAL A 89 -0.06 4.82 -13.66
C VAL A 89 -0.91 3.79 -14.39
N LYS A 90 -2.12 4.16 -14.83
CA LYS A 90 -3.00 3.26 -15.60
C LYS A 90 -2.36 2.80 -16.91
N LYS A 91 -1.65 3.71 -17.60
CA LYS A 91 -0.92 3.39 -18.83
C LYS A 91 0.25 2.46 -18.55
N LEU A 92 1.01 2.72 -17.49
CA LEU A 92 2.16 1.90 -17.09
C LEU A 92 1.72 0.49 -16.72
N VAL A 93 0.70 0.36 -15.86
CA VAL A 93 0.15 -0.95 -15.47
C VAL A 93 -0.37 -1.72 -16.69
N GLY A 94 -1.15 -1.06 -17.56
CA GLY A 94 -1.63 -1.68 -18.79
C GLY A 94 -0.50 -2.17 -19.73
N LEU A 95 0.60 -1.41 -19.82
CA LEU A 95 1.78 -1.82 -20.58
C LEU A 95 2.46 -3.04 -19.97
N LEU A 96 2.61 -3.11 -18.65
CA LEU A 96 3.19 -4.28 -17.98
C LEU A 96 2.32 -5.51 -18.18
N GLN A 97 1.00 -5.38 -18.01
CA GLN A 97 0.04 -6.46 -18.23
C GLN A 97 0.03 -6.95 -19.66
N SER A 98 0.12 -6.07 -20.68
CA SER A 98 0.20 -6.46 -22.10
C SER A 98 1.47 -7.26 -22.43
N ARG A 99 2.50 -7.16 -21.60
CA ARG A 99 3.74 -7.93 -21.68
C ARG A 99 3.71 -9.20 -20.80
N ASN A 100 2.57 -9.54 -20.21
CA ASN A 100 2.40 -10.63 -19.25
C ASN A 100 3.31 -10.48 -18.00
N VAL A 101 3.62 -9.24 -17.60
CA VAL A 101 4.33 -8.94 -16.35
C VAL A 101 3.29 -8.76 -15.25
N PRO A 102 3.24 -9.66 -14.25
CA PRO A 102 2.31 -9.51 -13.13
C PRO A 102 2.62 -8.25 -12.32
N VAL A 103 1.55 -7.57 -11.92
CA VAL A 103 1.60 -6.36 -11.10
C VAL A 103 1.02 -6.67 -9.73
N TYR A 104 1.71 -6.26 -8.67
CA TYR A 104 1.31 -6.39 -7.28
C TYR A 104 1.22 -5.03 -6.62
N LEU A 105 0.29 -4.88 -5.67
CA LEU A 105 0.19 -3.72 -4.80
C LEU A 105 0.65 -4.12 -3.40
N ILE A 106 1.63 -3.41 -2.84
CA ILE A 106 2.18 -3.68 -1.50
C ILE A 106 2.13 -2.38 -0.70
N SER A 107 1.21 -2.28 0.25
CA SER A 107 0.93 -1.02 0.95
C SER A 107 0.76 -1.21 2.46
N GLY A 108 1.17 -0.21 3.23
CA GLY A 108 0.82 -0.05 4.64
C GLY A 108 -0.63 0.39 4.88
N GLY A 109 -1.37 0.70 3.81
CA GLY A 109 -2.79 1.04 3.84
C GLY A 109 -3.71 -0.17 4.04
N PHE A 110 -5.00 -0.01 3.72
CA PHE A 110 -6.02 -1.02 4.01
C PHE A 110 -6.57 -1.68 2.73
N LYS A 111 -6.57 -3.01 2.73
CA LYS A 111 -7.00 -3.82 1.57
C LYS A 111 -8.41 -3.47 1.11
N SER A 112 -9.33 -3.15 2.03
CA SER A 112 -10.71 -2.73 1.72
C SER A 112 -10.78 -1.41 0.94
N ILE A 113 -9.82 -0.50 1.14
CA ILE A 113 -9.73 0.78 0.44
C ILE A 113 -8.98 0.62 -0.89
N ILE A 114 -7.98 -0.25 -0.92
CA ILE A 114 -7.12 -0.48 -2.09
C ILE A 114 -7.82 -1.35 -3.16
N ALA A 115 -8.69 -2.28 -2.76
CA ALA A 115 -9.32 -3.21 -3.69
C ALA A 115 -10.09 -2.54 -4.86
N PRO A 116 -10.86 -1.45 -4.67
CA PRO A 116 -11.49 -0.72 -5.78
C PRO A 116 -10.49 -0.05 -6.72
N ILE A 117 -9.33 0.38 -6.20
CA ILE A 117 -8.23 0.96 -7.00
C ILE A 117 -7.62 -0.14 -7.87
N ALA A 118 -7.32 -1.30 -7.28
CA ALA A 118 -6.81 -2.46 -8.00
C ALA A 118 -7.76 -2.91 -9.12
N ALA A 119 -9.07 -2.91 -8.85
CA ALA A 119 -10.09 -3.25 -9.85
C ALA A 119 -10.07 -2.28 -11.05
N GLN A 120 -9.89 -0.97 -10.83
CA GLN A 120 -9.76 0.01 -11.93
C GLN A 120 -8.51 -0.21 -12.80
N LEU A 121 -7.50 -0.88 -12.25
CA LEU A 121 -6.23 -1.20 -12.91
C LEU A 121 -6.18 -2.65 -13.41
N ASN A 122 -7.28 -3.41 -13.32
CA ASN A 122 -7.35 -4.84 -13.62
C ASN A 122 -6.29 -5.67 -12.88
N ILE A 123 -5.98 -5.30 -11.63
CA ILE A 123 -5.08 -6.04 -10.75
C ILE A 123 -5.91 -7.01 -9.91
N PRO A 124 -5.61 -8.32 -9.91
CA PRO A 124 -6.35 -9.32 -9.14
C PRO A 124 -6.32 -9.06 -7.62
N TYR A 125 -7.37 -9.44 -6.92
CA TYR A 125 -7.48 -9.22 -5.46
C TYR A 125 -6.40 -9.94 -4.64
N ASP A 126 -5.93 -11.10 -5.10
CA ASP A 126 -4.84 -11.87 -4.50
C ASP A 126 -3.44 -11.26 -4.77
N HIS A 127 -3.35 -10.28 -5.68
CA HIS A 127 -2.15 -9.47 -5.89
C HIS A 127 -2.07 -8.24 -4.98
N ILE A 128 -2.99 -8.08 -4.01
CA ILE A 128 -2.99 -6.97 -3.06
C ILE A 128 -2.47 -7.46 -1.71
N PHE A 129 -1.34 -6.93 -1.29
CA PHE A 129 -0.73 -7.14 0.02
C PHE A 129 -0.86 -5.85 0.84
N ALA A 130 -1.78 -5.84 1.78
CA ALA A 130 -2.13 -4.67 2.56
C ALA A 130 -2.82 -5.09 3.86
N ASN A 131 -2.91 -4.18 4.82
CA ASN A 131 -3.49 -4.45 6.11
C ASN A 131 -5.00 -4.69 6.01
N ARG A 132 -5.53 -5.47 6.94
CA ARG A 132 -6.96 -5.78 7.05
C ARG A 132 -7.53 -5.17 8.31
N LEU A 133 -8.57 -4.33 8.14
CA LEU A 133 -9.37 -3.86 9.27
C LEU A 133 -10.22 -5.01 9.81
N LYS A 134 -10.37 -5.04 11.13
CA LYS A 134 -11.26 -5.97 11.84
C LYS A 134 -12.45 -5.19 12.39
N PHE A 135 -13.61 -5.83 12.38
CA PHE A 135 -14.86 -5.26 12.88
C PHE A 135 -15.55 -6.25 13.80
N TYR A 136 -16.22 -5.76 14.83
CA TYR A 136 -17.17 -6.53 15.58
C TYR A 136 -18.38 -6.89 14.71
N TYR A 137 -19.18 -7.86 15.16
CA TYR A 137 -20.38 -8.29 14.44
C TYR A 137 -21.35 -7.13 14.14
N THR A 138 -21.43 -6.17 15.04
CA THR A 138 -22.26 -4.95 14.93
C THR A 138 -21.70 -3.91 13.98
N GLY A 139 -20.45 -4.08 13.51
CA GLY A 139 -19.79 -3.21 12.54
C GLY A 139 -18.87 -2.15 13.14
N GLU A 140 -18.72 -2.08 14.46
CA GLU A 140 -17.74 -1.20 15.10
C GLU A 140 -16.32 -1.68 14.86
N HIS A 141 -15.39 -0.75 14.94
CA HIS A 141 -13.97 -1.01 14.79
C HIS A 141 -13.44 -1.99 15.86
N ALA A 142 -12.75 -3.04 15.43
CA ALA A 142 -12.12 -4.04 16.29
C ALA A 142 -10.60 -4.15 16.07
N GLY A 143 -9.98 -3.09 15.52
CA GLY A 143 -8.56 -3.06 15.22
C GLY A 143 -8.21 -3.50 13.81
N PHE A 144 -7.03 -4.06 13.63
CA PHE A 144 -6.53 -4.60 12.35
C PHE A 144 -5.87 -5.96 12.57
N ASP A 145 -5.59 -6.65 11.47
CA ASP A 145 -4.88 -7.91 11.51
C ASP A 145 -3.37 -7.68 11.62
N ASP A 146 -2.81 -7.91 12.80
CA ASP A 146 -1.39 -7.76 13.10
C ASP A 146 -0.51 -8.92 12.57
N SER A 147 -1.13 -9.95 12.00
CA SER A 147 -0.43 -11.02 11.28
C SER A 147 -0.04 -10.63 9.85
N GLU A 148 -0.67 -9.60 9.27
CA GLU A 148 -0.29 -9.11 7.94
C GLU A 148 1.12 -8.51 7.98
N PRO A 149 2.05 -8.93 7.09
CA PRO A 149 3.42 -8.42 7.09
C PRO A 149 3.48 -6.90 6.98
N THR A 150 2.59 -6.31 6.17
CA THR A 150 2.52 -4.88 5.89
C THR A 150 2.12 -4.02 7.09
N SER A 151 1.68 -4.64 8.19
CA SER A 151 1.39 -3.95 9.46
C SER A 151 2.65 -3.60 10.26
N LYS A 152 3.82 -4.10 9.84
CA LYS A 152 5.09 -4.01 10.58
C LYS A 152 6.17 -3.31 9.75
N SER A 153 7.16 -2.72 10.44
CA SER A 153 8.37 -2.22 9.78
C SER A 153 9.06 -3.37 9.02
N GLY A 154 9.58 -3.09 7.83
CA GLY A 154 10.16 -4.11 6.95
C GLY A 154 9.16 -5.05 6.27
N GLY A 155 7.86 -4.86 6.49
CA GLY A 155 6.82 -5.75 5.96
C GLY A 155 6.77 -5.82 4.44
N LYS A 156 7.08 -4.72 3.74
CA LYS A 156 7.18 -4.72 2.26
C LYS A 156 8.29 -5.67 1.79
N ALA A 157 9.44 -5.69 2.45
CA ALA A 157 10.53 -6.60 2.14
C ALA A 157 10.12 -8.08 2.33
N VAL A 158 9.37 -8.39 3.38
CA VAL A 158 8.85 -9.74 3.63
C VAL A 158 7.93 -10.20 2.50
N VAL A 159 7.05 -9.33 2.02
CA VAL A 159 6.14 -9.63 0.90
C VAL A 159 6.94 -9.86 -0.38
N VAL A 160 7.88 -8.97 -0.71
CA VAL A 160 8.73 -9.08 -1.91
C VAL A 160 9.53 -10.38 -1.90
N ASP A 161 10.16 -10.73 -0.78
CA ASP A 161 10.90 -11.99 -0.63
C ASP A 161 10.00 -13.22 -0.83
N SER A 162 8.80 -13.18 -0.23
CA SER A 162 7.80 -14.26 -0.40
C SER A 162 7.36 -14.43 -1.86
N LEU A 163 7.12 -13.32 -2.58
CA LEU A 163 6.75 -13.34 -3.99
C LEU A 163 7.90 -13.92 -4.85
N LYS A 164 9.14 -13.47 -4.62
CA LYS A 164 10.31 -13.98 -5.34
C LYS A 164 10.47 -15.49 -5.14
N LYS A 165 10.36 -15.97 -3.90
CA LYS A 165 10.49 -17.41 -3.59
C LYS A 165 9.36 -18.24 -4.19
N ARG A 166 8.11 -17.77 -4.07
CA ARG A 166 6.92 -18.49 -4.53
C ARG A 166 6.90 -18.66 -6.05
N HIS A 167 7.28 -17.62 -6.78
CA HIS A 167 7.18 -17.57 -8.24
C HIS A 167 8.53 -17.68 -8.94
N ASN A 168 9.64 -17.81 -8.19
CA ASN A 168 11.00 -17.88 -8.72
C ASN A 168 11.40 -16.65 -9.55
N TYR A 169 10.89 -15.46 -9.20
CA TYR A 169 11.23 -14.21 -9.89
C TYR A 169 12.71 -13.85 -9.69
N LYS A 170 13.39 -13.48 -10.80
CA LYS A 170 14.80 -13.06 -10.83
C LYS A 170 14.96 -11.55 -10.94
N ASN A 171 13.99 -10.87 -11.58
CA ASN A 171 13.99 -9.43 -11.78
C ASN A 171 12.66 -8.86 -11.26
N LEU A 172 12.54 -8.69 -9.95
CA LEU A 172 11.38 -8.04 -9.35
C LEU A 172 11.72 -6.56 -9.06
N VAL A 173 10.90 -5.66 -9.60
CA VAL A 173 11.04 -4.21 -9.41
C VAL A 173 10.02 -3.73 -8.39
N LEU A 174 10.43 -2.87 -7.47
CA LEU A 174 9.54 -2.15 -6.57
C LEU A 174 9.52 -0.67 -6.96
N ILE A 175 8.31 -0.11 -7.05
CA ILE A 175 8.06 1.32 -7.33
C ILE A 175 7.34 1.91 -6.12
N GLY A 176 7.88 2.99 -5.55
CA GLY A 176 7.32 3.63 -4.36
C GLY A 176 8.02 4.94 -4.04
N ASP A 177 7.45 5.75 -3.16
CA ASP A 177 7.94 7.08 -2.82
C ASP A 177 8.63 7.16 -1.45
N GLY A 178 8.47 6.12 -0.62
CA GLY A 178 8.85 6.13 0.78
C GLY A 178 10.12 5.36 1.15
N ALA A 179 10.64 5.64 2.34
CA ALA A 179 11.79 4.93 2.91
C ALA A 179 11.51 3.43 3.08
N THR A 180 10.28 3.05 3.41
CA THR A 180 9.87 1.64 3.56
C THR A 180 9.91 0.86 2.25
N ASP A 181 9.80 1.56 1.11
CA ASP A 181 9.94 0.98 -0.22
C ASP A 181 11.41 0.77 -0.55
N LEU A 182 12.24 1.75 -0.26
CA LEU A 182 13.69 1.64 -0.43
C LEU A 182 14.27 0.51 0.43
N GLU A 183 13.80 0.34 1.67
CA GLU A 183 14.20 -0.75 2.57
C GLU A 183 13.85 -2.15 2.02
N ALA A 184 12.92 -2.25 1.08
CA ALA A 184 12.57 -3.52 0.43
C ALA A 184 13.45 -3.84 -0.79
N SER A 185 14.48 -3.06 -1.06
CA SER A 185 15.48 -3.33 -2.09
C SER A 185 16.91 -3.33 -1.49
N PRO A 186 17.50 -4.52 -1.18
CA PRO A 186 16.94 -5.85 -1.37
C PRO A 186 15.79 -6.19 -0.40
N PRO A 187 14.91 -7.20 -0.68
CA PRO A 187 15.04 -8.27 -1.68
C PRO A 187 14.56 -7.93 -3.11
N ALA A 188 13.94 -6.77 -3.36
CA ALA A 188 13.69 -6.34 -4.74
C ALA A 188 15.02 -6.13 -5.48
N ASP A 189 15.05 -6.46 -6.78
CA ASP A 189 16.26 -6.37 -7.62
C ASP A 189 16.51 -4.93 -8.10
N ALA A 190 15.46 -4.10 -8.11
CA ALA A 190 15.56 -2.66 -8.33
C ALA A 190 14.45 -1.92 -7.61
N PHE A 191 14.75 -0.68 -7.22
CA PHE A 191 13.82 0.30 -6.69
C PHE A 191 13.73 1.52 -7.61
N ILE A 192 12.51 2.03 -7.79
CA ILE A 192 12.20 3.25 -8.52
C ILE A 192 11.35 4.14 -7.60
N GLY A 193 11.89 5.29 -7.21
CA GLY A 193 11.23 6.35 -6.44
C GLY A 193 11.00 7.60 -7.26
#